data_784ccd77cd5de3d1fd67559446bd6996
#
_entry.id   784ccd77cd5de3d1fd67559446bd6996
#
_cell.length_a   1.000
_cell.length_b   1.000
_cell.length_c   1.000
_cell.angle_alpha   90.00
_cell.angle_beta   90.00
_cell.angle_gamma   90.00
#
_symmetry.space_group_name_H-M   'P 1'
#
loop_
_entity.id
_entity.type
_entity.pdbx_description
1 polymer ?
#
loop_
_entity_poly.entity_id
_entity_poly.type
_entity_poly.pdbx_seq_one_letter_code
_entity_poly.pdbx_strand_id
1 'polypeptide(L)' 'MNTYTLQVRTHTKYGKHHSDTVQYPAYNWQQARAKAKKFAFSAYGYNNITQIEIEGIK' A
#
# COMPACT_ATOMS: atom_id res chain seq x y z
N MET A 1 -4.26 -4.31 -19.65
CA MET A 1 -3.77 -4.07 -18.29
C MET A 1 -3.69 -2.57 -18.06
N ASN A 2 -4.22 -2.11 -16.94
CA ASN A 2 -4.24 -0.69 -16.61
C ASN A 2 -3.21 -0.39 -15.52
N THR A 3 -2.80 0.88 -15.46
CA THR A 3 -1.92 1.33 -14.39
C THR A 3 -2.76 2.04 -13.34
N TYR A 4 -2.64 1.58 -12.09
CA TYR A 4 -3.37 2.16 -10.96
C TYR A 4 -2.42 2.96 -10.10
N THR A 5 -2.87 4.13 -9.68
CA THR A 5 -2.14 4.97 -8.73
C THR A 5 -2.84 4.87 -7.39
N LEU A 6 -2.08 4.52 -6.36
CA LEU A 6 -2.63 4.30 -5.03
C LEU A 6 -1.83 5.07 -4.00
N GLN A 7 -2.53 5.52 -2.97
CA GLN A 7 -1.88 6.08 -1.80
C GLN A 7 -1.95 5.06 -0.68
N VAL A 8 -0.80 4.73 -0.12
CA VAL A 8 -0.67 3.74 0.95
C VAL A 8 -0.30 4.47 2.23
N ARG A 9 -1.14 4.35 3.25
CA ARG A 9 -0.86 4.90 4.57
C ARG A 9 -0.60 3.73 5.51
N THR A 10 0.57 3.72 6.11
CA THR A 10 0.99 2.63 6.98
C THR A 10 1.23 3.16 8.37
N HIS A 11 0.66 2.49 9.36
CA HIS A 11 0.85 2.81 10.77
C HIS A 11 1.64 1.67 11.41
N THR A 12 2.69 2.02 12.15
CA THR A 12 3.54 1.01 12.78
C THR A 12 3.32 1.00 14.28
N LYS A 13 3.74 -0.11 14.90
CA LYS A 13 3.64 -0.29 16.35
C LYS A 13 4.53 0.68 17.12
N TYR A 14 5.43 1.37 16.43
CA TYR A 14 6.30 2.35 17.03
C TYR A 14 5.69 3.76 17.03
N GLY A 15 4.45 3.87 16.60
CA GLY A 15 3.75 5.15 16.56
C GLY A 15 4.10 5.99 15.34
N LYS A 16 4.75 5.41 14.35
CA LYS A 16 5.11 6.13 13.14
C LYS A 16 4.07 5.93 12.05
N HIS A 17 3.89 6.97 11.26
CA HIS A 17 2.94 6.99 10.16
C HIS A 17 3.69 7.27 8.87
N HIS A 18 3.43 6.47 7.86
CA HIS A 18 4.07 6.61 6.56
C HIS A 18 3.02 6.78 5.49
N SER A 19 3.29 7.65 4.53
CA SER A 19 2.39 7.88 3.42
C SER A 19 3.19 7.78 2.13
N ASP A 20 2.80 6.84 1.28
CA ASP A 20 3.51 6.58 0.03
C ASP A 20 2.53 6.58 -1.13
N THR A 21 2.97 7.09 -2.27
CA THR A 21 2.21 7.01 -3.51
C THR A 21 2.90 6.01 -4.42
N VAL A 22 2.16 5.00 -4.85
CA VAL A 22 2.70 3.93 -5.68
C VAL A 22 1.86 3.73 -6.93
N GLN A 23 2.48 3.18 -7.96
CA GLN A 23 1.80 2.85 -9.20
C GLN A 23 2.09 1.41 -9.57
N TYR A 24 1.03 0.67 -9.92
CA TYR A 24 1.17 -0.72 -10.32
C TYR A 24 0.32 -1.03 -11.54
N PRO A 25 0.87 -1.78 -12.49
CA PRO A 25 0.04 -2.35 -13.55
C PRO A 25 -0.77 -3.51 -12.97
N ALA A 26 -2.05 -3.56 -13.31
CA ALA A 26 -2.92 -4.61 -12.83
C ALA A 26 -4.14 -4.74 -13.73
N TYR A 27 -4.83 -5.86 -13.66
CA TYR A 27 -6.04 -6.08 -14.43
C TYR A 27 -7.27 -5.47 -13.76
N ASN A 28 -7.24 -5.32 -12.44
CA ASN A 28 -8.34 -4.73 -11.70
C ASN A 28 -7.84 -4.10 -10.42
N TRP A 29 -8.73 -3.39 -9.74
CA TRP A 29 -8.43 -2.68 -8.51
C TRP A 29 -7.95 -3.59 -7.38
N GLN A 30 -8.58 -4.75 -7.24
CA GLN A 30 -8.22 -5.68 -6.17
C GLN A 30 -6.78 -6.15 -6.32
N GLN A 31 -6.36 -6.39 -7.55
CA GLN A 31 -5.00 -6.83 -7.82
C GLN A 31 -4.00 -5.72 -7.50
N ALA A 32 -4.33 -4.49 -7.86
CA ALA A 32 -3.47 -3.33 -7.57
C ALA A 32 -3.33 -3.14 -6.05
N ARG A 33 -4.41 -3.27 -5.31
CA ARG A 33 -4.37 -3.15 -3.85
C ARG A 33 -3.50 -4.22 -3.21
N ALA A 34 -3.58 -5.44 -3.71
CA ALA A 34 -2.74 -6.53 -3.20
C ALA A 34 -1.27 -6.22 -3.38
N LYS A 35 -0.90 -5.65 -4.53
CA LYS A 35 0.48 -5.27 -4.79
C LYS A 35 0.94 -4.14 -3.86
N ALA A 36 0.08 -3.15 -3.62
CA ALA A 36 0.39 -2.05 -2.72
C ALA A 36 0.58 -2.55 -1.28
N LYS A 37 -0.25 -3.49 -0.85
CA LYS A 37 -0.15 -4.08 0.47
C LYS A 37 1.18 -4.81 0.64
N LYS A 38 1.58 -5.56 -0.38
CA LYS A 38 2.86 -6.25 -0.39
C LYS A 38 4.02 -5.28 -0.27
N PHE A 39 3.92 -4.14 -0.96
CA PHE A 39 4.93 -3.09 -0.87
C PHE A 39 5.09 -2.63 0.58
N ALA A 40 3.99 -2.34 1.26
CA ALA A 40 4.05 -1.87 2.64
C ALA A 40 4.68 -2.92 3.57
N PHE A 41 4.29 -4.18 3.42
CA PHE A 41 4.85 -5.26 4.22
C PHE A 41 6.36 -5.39 4.01
N SER A 42 6.81 -5.22 2.78
CA SER A 42 8.22 -5.31 2.45
C SER A 42 9.01 -4.11 2.95
N ALA A 43 8.42 -2.92 2.84
CA ALA A 43 9.13 -1.68 3.18
C ALA A 43 9.26 -1.48 4.69
N TYR A 44 8.24 -1.86 5.46
CA TYR A 44 8.18 -1.54 6.89
C TYR A 44 8.20 -2.77 7.79
N GLY A 45 8.07 -3.97 7.21
CA GLY A 45 8.05 -5.20 7.97
C GLY A 45 6.64 -5.58 8.42
N TYR A 46 6.20 -6.77 8.02
CA TYR A 46 4.85 -7.24 8.30
C TYR A 46 4.51 -7.18 9.80
N ASN A 47 5.46 -7.59 10.65
CA ASN A 47 5.23 -7.66 12.09
C ASN A 47 5.21 -6.29 12.76
N ASN A 48 5.64 -5.26 12.07
CA ASN A 48 5.70 -3.91 12.63
C ASN A 48 4.47 -3.08 12.31
N ILE A 49 3.63 -3.56 11.41
CA ILE A 49 2.49 -2.79 10.91
C ILE A 49 1.26 -3.11 11.75
N THR A 50 0.60 -2.07 12.24
CA THR A 50 -0.65 -2.21 13.00
C THR A 50 -1.86 -1.91 12.13
N GLN A 51 -1.70 -1.07 11.09
CA GLN A 51 -2.81 -0.68 10.24
C GLN A 51 -2.29 -0.25 8.87
N ILE A 52 -3.01 -0.64 7.83
CA ILE A 52 -2.73 -0.19 6.46
C ILE A 52 -4.02 0.35 5.88
N GLU A 53 -3.93 1.52 5.26
CA GLU A 53 -5.03 2.11 4.50
C GLU A 53 -4.55 2.32 3.07
N ILE A 54 -5.33 1.82 2.13
CA ILE A 54 -4.98 1.93 0.72
C ILE A 54 -6.13 2.62 0.00
N GLU A 55 -5.82 3.72 -0.67
CA GLU A 55 -6.81 4.52 -1.37
C GLU A 55 -6.41 4.67 -2.82
N GLY A 56 -7.37 4.53 -3.72
CA GLY A 56 -7.13 4.77 -5.12
C GLY A 56 -7.19 6.24 -5.43
N ILE A 57 -6.14 6.72 -6.08
CA ILE A 57 -6.12 8.12 -6.51
C ILE A 57 -6.70 8.20 -7.91
N LYS A 58 -6.47 7.15 -8.72
CA LYS A 58 -6.98 7.19 -10.05
C LYS A 58 -7.08 5.82 -10.68
#